data_9e85fd88aaa64cce397bebd2b8814c66
#
_entry.id   9e85fd88aaa64cce397bebd2b8814c66
#
_cell.length_a   1.000
_cell.length_b   1.000
_cell.length_c   1.000
_cell.angle_alpha   90.00
_cell.angle_beta   90.00
_cell.angle_gamma   90.00
#
_symmetry.space_group_name_H-M   'P 1'
#
loop_
_entity.id
_entity.type
_entity.pdbx_description
1 polymer ?
#
loop_
_entity_poly.entity_id
_entity_poly.type
_entity_poly.pdbx_seq_one_letter_code
_entity_poly.pdbx_strand_id
1 'polypeptide(L)'
;MNIFTTLDIAASGLKAQRTRLNTISANMANAETTSTPEGGPYKKKSVVFETQKFSFSQHLDASMAQQGQAEGVKVARIVEDTDPPQRVYDPSHPDAKEDGYVEMPNVSVLKEMVDMMSATRSYEANTTTIKSAKRMAMKALEIGR
;
A
#
# COMPACT_ATOMS: atom_id res chain seq x y z
N MET A 1 20.73 -2.13 -16.91
CA MET A 1 19.39 -2.48 -16.40
C MET A 1 18.65 -3.25 -17.49
N ASN A 2 18.18 -4.47 -17.18
CA ASN A 2 17.47 -5.30 -18.16
C ASN A 2 15.97 -4.90 -18.15
N ILE A 3 15.31 -4.96 -19.32
CA ILE A 3 13.87 -4.67 -19.45
C ILE A 3 13.03 -5.53 -18.51
N PHE A 4 13.38 -6.79 -18.35
CA PHE A 4 12.71 -7.71 -17.42
C PHE A 4 12.81 -7.26 -15.97
N THR A 5 13.98 -6.82 -15.54
CA THR A 5 14.18 -6.27 -14.17
C THR A 5 13.30 -5.04 -13.94
N THR A 6 13.18 -4.15 -14.94
CA THR A 6 12.30 -2.98 -14.85
C THR A 6 10.82 -3.40 -14.73
N LEU A 7 10.41 -4.42 -15.47
CA LEU A 7 9.04 -4.95 -15.40
C LEU A 7 8.76 -5.58 -14.03
N ASP A 8 9.70 -6.35 -13.48
CA ASP A 8 9.56 -7.00 -12.17
C ASP A 8 9.44 -5.97 -11.03
N ILE A 9 10.30 -4.93 -11.06
CA ILE A 9 10.24 -3.84 -10.09
C ILE A 9 8.89 -3.12 -10.16
N ALA A 10 8.46 -2.74 -11.37
CA ALA A 10 7.20 -2.05 -11.56
C ALA A 10 6.00 -2.93 -11.16
N ALA A 11 6.04 -4.24 -11.44
CA ALA A 11 5.00 -5.19 -11.03
C ALA A 11 4.94 -5.34 -9.50
N SER A 12 6.09 -5.40 -8.81
CA SER A 12 6.17 -5.42 -7.36
C SER A 12 5.57 -4.14 -6.76
N GLY A 13 5.87 -2.97 -7.36
CA GLY A 13 5.30 -1.69 -7.00
C GLY A 13 3.79 -1.64 -7.16
N LEU A 14 3.24 -2.15 -8.27
CA LEU A 14 1.79 -2.24 -8.49
C LEU A 14 1.10 -3.09 -7.43
N LYS A 15 1.68 -4.26 -7.09
CA LYS A 15 1.14 -5.14 -6.05
C LYS A 15 1.12 -4.44 -4.68
N ALA A 16 2.20 -3.76 -4.33
CA ALA A 16 2.33 -3.03 -3.08
C ALA A 16 1.31 -1.87 -2.99
N GLN A 17 1.20 -1.04 -4.04
CA GLN A 17 0.24 0.07 -4.07
C GLN A 17 -1.22 -0.41 -4.10
N ARG A 18 -1.53 -1.52 -4.75
CA ARG A 18 -2.87 -2.12 -4.69
C ARG A 18 -3.24 -2.52 -3.26
N THR A 19 -2.33 -3.13 -2.51
CA THR A 19 -2.58 -3.47 -1.11
C THR A 19 -2.79 -2.20 -0.28
N ARG A 20 -2.00 -1.15 -0.51
CA ARG A 20 -2.18 0.14 0.17
C ARG A 20 -3.55 0.75 -0.14
N LEU A 21 -3.97 0.78 -1.41
CA LEU A 21 -5.30 1.27 -1.80
C LEU A 21 -6.43 0.51 -1.12
N ASN A 22 -6.33 -0.83 -1.07
CA ASN A 22 -7.33 -1.66 -0.39
C ASN A 22 -7.40 -1.34 1.12
N THR A 23 -6.26 -1.14 1.77
CA THR A 23 -6.19 -0.79 3.21
C THR A 23 -6.79 0.59 3.47
N ILE A 24 -6.46 1.60 2.65
CA ILE A 24 -7.03 2.94 2.74
C ILE A 24 -8.54 2.90 2.54
N SER A 25 -9.03 2.15 1.54
CA SER A 25 -10.46 1.99 1.30
C SER A 25 -11.18 1.33 2.48
N ALA A 26 -10.55 0.33 3.10
CA ALA A 26 -11.08 -0.30 4.30
C ALA A 26 -11.13 0.69 5.49
N ASN A 27 -10.09 1.50 5.69
CA ASN A 27 -10.08 2.54 6.72
C ASN A 27 -11.21 3.57 6.51
N MET A 28 -11.39 4.03 5.26
CA MET A 28 -12.46 4.99 4.93
C MET A 28 -13.85 4.38 5.13
N ALA A 29 -14.06 3.14 4.71
CA ALA A 29 -15.34 2.46 4.87
C ALA A 29 -15.71 2.25 6.35
N ASN A 30 -14.70 2.13 7.23
CA ASN A 30 -14.89 1.89 8.66
C ASN A 30 -14.60 3.12 9.53
N ALA A 31 -14.54 4.31 8.94
CA ALA A 31 -14.21 5.55 9.68
C ALA A 31 -15.23 5.89 10.78
N GLU A 32 -16.46 5.40 10.67
CA GLU A 32 -17.55 5.60 11.64
C GLU A 32 -17.97 4.30 12.35
N THR A 33 -17.22 3.19 12.18
CA THR A 33 -17.57 1.90 12.77
C THR A 33 -17.20 1.85 14.24
N THR A 34 -18.19 1.99 15.11
CA THR A 34 -18.05 2.04 16.57
C THR A 34 -17.96 0.68 17.24
N SER A 35 -18.45 -0.38 16.57
CA SER A 35 -18.47 -1.74 17.11
C SER A 35 -17.93 -2.74 16.11
N THR A 36 -16.97 -3.58 16.54
CA THR A 36 -16.39 -4.66 15.76
C THR A 36 -16.60 -6.01 16.46
N PRO A 37 -16.52 -7.15 15.75
CA PRO A 37 -16.63 -8.47 16.37
C PRO A 37 -15.57 -8.75 17.45
N GLU A 38 -14.45 -8.04 17.40
CA GLU A 38 -13.34 -8.15 18.36
C GLU A 38 -13.57 -7.26 19.61
N GLY A 39 -14.61 -6.45 19.58
CA GLY A 39 -14.98 -5.48 20.61
C GLY A 39 -14.35 -4.11 20.40
N GLY A 40 -15.15 -3.04 20.64
CA GLY A 40 -14.73 -1.65 20.48
C GLY A 40 -14.71 -1.14 19.04
N PRO A 41 -14.24 0.11 18.82
CA PRO A 41 -14.23 0.75 17.53
C PRO A 41 -13.20 0.12 16.57
N TYR A 42 -13.39 0.35 15.27
CA TYR A 42 -12.43 -0.07 14.26
C TYR A 42 -11.06 0.56 14.49
N LYS A 43 -10.00 -0.24 14.36
CA LYS A 43 -8.61 0.23 14.45
C LYS A 43 -8.08 0.50 13.04
N LYS A 44 -7.55 1.70 12.84
CA LYS A 44 -6.90 2.09 11.59
C LYS A 44 -5.80 1.10 11.23
N LYS A 45 -5.74 0.70 9.94
CA LYS A 45 -4.70 -0.19 9.41
C LYS A 45 -3.74 0.59 8.52
N SER A 46 -2.45 0.30 8.66
CA SER A 46 -1.39 0.92 7.85
C SER A 46 -0.53 -0.16 7.21
N VAL A 47 -0.09 0.07 5.97
CA VAL A 47 0.76 -0.86 5.22
C VAL A 47 2.22 -0.47 5.39
N VAL A 48 3.04 -1.43 5.83
CA VAL A 48 4.50 -1.26 5.91
C VAL A 48 5.15 -1.90 4.70
N PHE A 49 5.91 -1.11 3.95
CA PHE A 49 6.69 -1.57 2.82
C PHE A 49 8.10 -1.92 3.22
N GLU A 50 8.67 -2.89 2.53
CA GLU A 50 10.05 -3.32 2.67
C GLU A 50 10.65 -3.58 1.29
N THR A 51 11.94 -3.33 1.12
CA THR A 51 12.63 -3.71 -0.10
C THR A 51 12.59 -5.22 -0.29
N GLN A 52 12.33 -5.65 -1.52
CA GLN A 52 12.37 -7.06 -1.86
C GLN A 52 13.84 -7.45 -2.08
N LYS A 53 14.40 -8.15 -1.08
CA LYS A 53 15.76 -8.71 -1.19
C LYS A 53 15.73 -9.90 -2.13
N PHE A 54 16.70 -9.96 -3.04
CA PHE A 54 16.92 -11.13 -3.88
C PHE A 54 17.41 -12.33 -3.05
N SER A 55 17.16 -13.54 -3.53
CA SER A 55 17.74 -14.75 -2.93
C SER A 55 19.27 -14.74 -3.04
N PHE A 56 19.95 -15.52 -2.20
CA PHE A 56 21.43 -15.57 -2.20
C PHE A 56 22.03 -15.87 -3.58
N SER A 57 21.40 -16.75 -4.38
CA SER A 57 21.80 -17.03 -5.76
C SER A 57 21.77 -15.78 -6.65
N GLN A 58 20.71 -14.97 -6.54
CA GLN A 58 20.58 -13.71 -7.28
C GLN A 58 21.60 -12.66 -6.82
N HIS A 59 21.99 -12.65 -5.53
CA HIS A 59 23.07 -11.81 -5.02
C HIS A 59 24.43 -12.22 -5.59
N LEU A 60 24.68 -13.50 -5.73
CA LEU A 60 25.93 -14.02 -6.29
C LEU A 60 26.08 -13.63 -7.77
N ASP A 61 25.02 -13.83 -8.56
CA ASP A 61 24.99 -13.46 -9.97
C ASP A 61 25.13 -11.94 -10.18
N ALA A 62 24.49 -11.12 -9.35
CA ALA A 62 24.60 -9.67 -9.40
C ALA A 62 26.00 -9.16 -8.99
N SER A 63 26.64 -9.81 -8.02
CA SER A 63 28.01 -9.48 -7.60
C SER A 63 29.03 -9.85 -8.67
N MET A 64 28.86 -10.96 -9.38
CA MET A 64 29.69 -11.36 -10.51
C MET A 64 29.51 -10.44 -11.73
N ALA A 65 28.31 -9.87 -11.92
CA ALA A 65 28.00 -9.01 -13.06
C ALA A 65 28.35 -7.53 -12.85
N GLN A 66 28.85 -7.11 -11.68
CA GLN A 66 29.10 -5.68 -11.31
C GLN A 66 27.90 -4.75 -11.57
N GLN A 67 26.69 -5.27 -11.68
CA GLN A 67 25.51 -4.47 -11.93
C GLN A 67 24.87 -4.05 -10.61
N GLY A 68 24.61 -2.75 -10.44
CA GLY A 68 23.89 -2.20 -9.29
C GLY A 68 22.54 -2.91 -9.13
N GLN A 69 22.29 -3.42 -7.93
CA GLN A 69 21.09 -4.17 -7.58
C GLN A 69 19.88 -3.23 -7.64
N ALA A 70 19.00 -3.47 -8.57
CA ALA A 70 17.71 -2.82 -8.59
C ALA A 70 16.73 -3.70 -7.76
N GLU A 71 16.37 -3.22 -6.57
CA GLU A 71 15.48 -3.92 -5.66
C GLU A 71 14.02 -3.55 -5.92
N GLY A 72 13.13 -4.52 -5.81
CA GLY A 72 11.69 -4.30 -5.84
C GLY A 72 11.15 -3.89 -4.45
N VAL A 73 9.83 -3.80 -4.35
CA VAL A 73 9.13 -3.52 -3.10
C VAL A 73 8.14 -4.65 -2.78
N LYS A 74 8.02 -5.00 -1.50
CA LYS A 74 6.99 -5.91 -1.00
C LYS A 74 6.26 -5.31 0.20
N VAL A 75 5.04 -5.75 0.44
CA VAL A 75 4.33 -5.49 1.69
C VAL A 75 4.91 -6.42 2.74
N ALA A 76 5.55 -5.86 3.75
CA ALA A 76 6.09 -6.61 4.87
C ALA A 76 4.97 -7.07 5.81
N ARG A 77 4.11 -6.14 6.20
CA ARG A 77 2.97 -6.38 7.09
C ARG A 77 1.95 -5.26 7.00
N ILE A 78 0.75 -5.55 7.45
CA ILE A 78 -0.28 -4.56 7.76
C ILE A 78 -0.30 -4.43 9.28
N VAL A 79 -0.19 -3.21 9.77
CA VAL A 79 -0.13 -2.89 11.21
C VAL A 79 -1.40 -2.15 11.59
N GLU A 80 -2.00 -2.52 12.70
CA GLU A 80 -3.09 -1.76 13.32
C GLU A 80 -2.50 -0.61 14.14
N ASP A 81 -3.15 0.53 14.06
CA ASP A 81 -2.80 1.69 14.86
C ASP A 81 -3.13 1.44 16.34
N THR A 82 -2.22 1.83 17.20
CA THR A 82 -2.35 1.71 18.67
C THR A 82 -2.82 3.00 19.31
N ASP A 83 -3.03 4.06 18.54
CA ASP A 83 -3.53 5.32 19.04
C ASP A 83 -4.93 5.16 19.65
N PRO A 84 -5.22 5.86 20.74
CA PRO A 84 -6.52 5.76 21.40
C PRO A 84 -7.66 6.21 20.48
N PRO A 85 -8.85 5.62 20.61
CA PRO A 85 -10.04 6.02 19.85
C PRO A 85 -10.45 7.46 20.21
N GLN A 86 -11.10 8.12 19.27
CA GLN A 86 -11.67 9.44 19.50
C GLN A 86 -12.96 9.33 20.33
N ARG A 87 -13.10 10.15 21.36
CA ARG A 87 -14.30 10.21 22.18
C ARG A 87 -15.17 11.36 21.73
N VAL A 88 -16.36 11.05 21.25
CA VAL A 88 -17.35 12.03 20.79
C VAL A 88 -18.56 11.97 21.71
N TYR A 89 -19.06 13.13 22.17
CA TYR A 89 -20.26 13.19 22.98
C TYR A 89 -21.48 13.10 22.10
N ASP A 90 -22.17 11.97 22.12
CA ASP A 90 -23.43 11.71 21.45
C ASP A 90 -24.26 10.72 22.27
N PRO A 91 -25.09 11.20 23.20
CA PRO A 91 -25.92 10.34 24.03
C PRO A 91 -27.09 9.67 23.27
N SER A 92 -27.35 10.05 22.02
CA SER A 92 -28.41 9.45 21.20
C SER A 92 -27.92 8.22 20.42
N HIS A 93 -26.62 8.01 20.38
CA HIS A 93 -26.02 6.89 19.65
C HIS A 93 -26.27 5.55 20.37
N PRO A 94 -26.59 4.45 19.66
CA PRO A 94 -26.88 3.15 20.26
C PRO A 94 -25.69 2.57 21.06
N ASP A 95 -24.45 2.92 20.68
CA ASP A 95 -23.23 2.47 21.35
C ASP A 95 -22.70 3.50 22.36
N ALA A 96 -23.52 4.48 22.77
CA ALA A 96 -23.15 5.45 23.79
C ALA A 96 -22.95 4.75 25.14
N LYS A 97 -21.85 5.08 25.84
CA LYS A 97 -21.61 4.63 27.22
C LYS A 97 -22.51 5.41 28.20
N GLU A 98 -22.54 4.97 29.45
CA GLU A 98 -23.35 5.61 30.52
C GLU A 98 -23.00 7.10 30.71
N ASP A 99 -21.77 7.50 30.33
CA ASP A 99 -21.29 8.90 30.36
C ASP A 99 -21.72 9.72 29.13
N GLY A 100 -22.47 9.14 28.18
CA GLY A 100 -22.93 9.76 26.94
C GLY A 100 -21.85 9.90 25.86
N TYR A 101 -20.70 9.29 26.03
CA TYR A 101 -19.62 9.31 25.03
C TYR A 101 -19.60 8.04 24.20
N VAL A 102 -19.32 8.22 22.89
CA VAL A 102 -19.09 7.15 21.93
C VAL A 102 -17.59 7.11 21.58
N GLU A 103 -17.01 5.92 21.55
CA GLU A 103 -15.65 5.72 21.06
C GLU A 103 -15.69 5.49 19.55
N MET A 104 -15.10 6.43 18.80
CA MET A 104 -15.00 6.36 17.35
C MET A 104 -13.58 6.00 16.92
N PRO A 105 -13.42 5.39 15.71
CA PRO A 105 -12.11 5.11 15.14
C PRO A 105 -11.25 6.38 15.02
N ASN A 106 -9.94 6.25 15.26
CA ASN A 106 -8.99 7.34 14.99
C ASN A 106 -8.62 7.39 13.51
N VAL A 107 -9.60 7.57 12.64
CA VAL A 107 -9.46 7.64 11.18
C VAL A 107 -9.83 9.04 10.69
N SER A 108 -8.86 9.76 10.14
CA SER A 108 -9.13 11.01 9.46
C SER A 108 -9.46 10.74 7.98
N VAL A 109 -10.72 10.84 7.62
CA VAL A 109 -11.19 10.63 6.22
C VAL A 109 -10.44 11.51 5.24
N LEU A 110 -10.18 12.77 5.58
CA LEU A 110 -9.43 13.69 4.72
C LEU A 110 -8.01 13.21 4.47
N LYS A 111 -7.33 12.72 5.50
CA LYS A 111 -5.98 12.16 5.39
C LYS A 111 -5.97 10.89 4.53
N GLU A 112 -6.93 9.99 4.75
CA GLU A 112 -7.07 8.78 3.94
C GLU A 112 -7.35 9.11 2.45
N MET A 113 -8.16 10.14 2.16
CA MET A 113 -8.37 10.60 0.78
C MET A 113 -7.09 11.11 0.11
N VAL A 114 -6.26 11.87 0.81
CA VAL A 114 -4.96 12.35 0.31
C VAL A 114 -4.01 11.16 0.08
N ASP A 115 -3.99 10.21 1.01
CA ASP A 115 -3.20 8.99 0.89
C ASP A 115 -3.66 8.12 -0.28
N MET A 116 -4.97 8.03 -0.53
CA MET A 116 -5.56 7.34 -1.68
C MET A 116 -5.12 7.99 -3.00
N MET A 117 -5.19 9.32 -3.11
CA MET A 117 -4.72 10.03 -4.31
C MET A 117 -3.23 9.79 -4.57
N SER A 118 -2.41 9.82 -3.52
CA SER A 118 -0.97 9.55 -3.61
C SER A 118 -0.70 8.11 -4.10
N ALA A 119 -1.39 7.12 -3.53
CA ALA A 119 -1.27 5.72 -3.91
C ALA A 119 -1.73 5.47 -5.36
N THR A 120 -2.83 6.12 -5.78
CA THR A 120 -3.34 6.05 -7.16
C THR A 120 -2.32 6.61 -8.15
N ARG A 121 -1.75 7.77 -7.89
CA ARG A 121 -0.70 8.35 -8.75
C ARG A 121 0.53 7.44 -8.85
N SER A 122 0.94 6.84 -7.74
CA SER A 122 2.06 5.88 -7.73
C SER A 122 1.72 4.62 -8.53
N TYR A 123 0.49 4.14 -8.46
CA TYR A 123 0.01 3.01 -9.25
C TYR A 123 0.01 3.34 -10.75
N GLU A 124 -0.49 4.49 -11.14
CA GLU A 124 -0.50 4.96 -12.54
C GLU A 124 0.92 5.14 -13.10
N ALA A 125 1.85 5.67 -12.31
CA ALA A 125 3.26 5.80 -12.68
C ALA A 125 3.88 4.44 -13.00
N ASN A 126 3.69 3.43 -12.13
CA ASN A 126 4.17 2.08 -12.36
C ASN A 126 3.54 1.43 -13.60
N THR A 127 2.24 1.65 -13.82
CA THR A 127 1.54 1.18 -15.03
C THR A 127 2.12 1.80 -16.30
N THR A 128 2.43 3.10 -16.26
CA THR A 128 3.05 3.83 -17.38
C THR A 128 4.46 3.32 -17.63
N THR A 129 5.23 3.01 -16.58
CA THR A 129 6.56 2.40 -16.69
C THR A 129 6.50 1.05 -17.41
N ILE A 130 5.54 0.18 -17.05
CA ILE A 130 5.35 -1.11 -17.74
C ILE A 130 5.00 -0.91 -19.23
N LYS A 131 4.07 0.01 -19.52
CA LYS A 131 3.70 0.32 -20.91
C LYS A 131 4.90 0.84 -21.72
N SER A 132 5.74 1.67 -21.13
CA SER A 132 6.95 2.20 -21.77
C SER A 132 8.02 1.13 -21.97
N ALA A 133 8.26 0.28 -20.99
CA ALA A 133 9.18 -0.86 -21.11
C ALA A 133 8.74 -1.83 -22.22
N LYS A 134 7.43 -2.17 -22.29
CA LYS A 134 6.87 -2.98 -23.35
C LYS A 134 7.09 -2.35 -24.73
N ARG A 135 6.83 -1.05 -24.87
CA ARG A 135 7.04 -0.32 -26.12
C ARG A 135 8.49 -0.32 -26.56
N MET A 136 9.43 -0.12 -25.64
CA MET A 136 10.87 -0.21 -25.93
C MET A 136 11.27 -1.61 -26.38
N ALA A 137 10.76 -2.65 -25.72
CA ALA A 137 11.02 -4.04 -26.13
C ALA A 137 10.52 -4.33 -27.56
N MET A 138 9.30 -3.89 -27.88
CA MET A 138 8.74 -4.06 -29.24
C MET A 138 9.58 -3.32 -30.30
N LYS A 139 9.99 -2.08 -30.00
CA LYS A 139 10.85 -1.31 -30.91
C LYS A 139 12.23 -1.96 -31.11
N ALA A 140 12.82 -2.52 -30.06
CA ALA A 140 14.07 -3.24 -30.17
C ALA A 140 13.94 -4.48 -31.09
N LEU A 141 12.83 -5.21 -31.02
CA LEU A 141 12.56 -6.35 -31.90
C LEU A 141 12.31 -5.93 -33.35
N GLU A 142 11.69 -4.76 -33.61
CA GLU A 142 11.51 -4.22 -34.95
C GLU A 142 12.83 -3.81 -35.62
N ILE A 143 13.82 -3.34 -34.81
CA ILE A 143 15.15 -2.95 -35.32
C ILE A 143 16.00 -4.20 -35.65
N GLY A 144 15.74 -5.34 -34.99
CA GLY A 144 16.45 -6.60 -35.21
C GLY A 144 15.93 -7.45 -36.37
N ARG A 145 14.96 -6.94 -37.14
CA ARG A 145 14.48 -7.50 -38.41
C ARG A 145 15.06 -6.71 -39.57
#